data_1ebbfa4f2b59f45c71876c5ae1967484
#
_entry.id   1ebbfa4f2b59f45c71876c5ae1967484
#
_cell.length_a   1.000
_cell.length_b   1.000
_cell.length_c   1.000
_cell.angle_alpha   90.00
_cell.angle_beta   90.00
_cell.angle_gamma   90.00
#
_symmetry.space_group_name_H-M   'P 1'
#
loop_
_entity.id
_entity.type
_entity.pdbx_description
1 polymer ?
#
loop_
_entity_poly.entity_id
_entity_poly.type
_entity_poly.pdbx_seq_one_letter_code
_entity_poly.pdbx_strand_id
1 'polypeptide(L)'
;GDSAVLARIIEEMLDTTVQLLANYYEASLTNSNPLLHTSRLYSMWHDWHEGIVYPVQNQFYSDWTDEASQLLIDMDAEFFRLLDVLPVTPGSIPTVLDYYESTDAASLTRKLRSIEAFKGLLSPMKKVEDGFVPDFQSRYFTEDFPYGLAIIHRLMQEHHIDGPHIQKVYDWGNSFS
;
A
#
# COMPACT_ATOMS: atom_id res chain seq x y z
N GLY A 1 14.09 7.80 29.35
CA GLY A 1 15.50 8.08 29.48
C GLY A 1 16.28 7.90 28.19
N ASP A 2 16.55 6.67 27.82
CA ASP A 2 17.55 6.38 26.77
C ASP A 2 17.06 6.68 25.35
N SER A 3 15.75 6.60 25.10
CA SER A 3 15.19 6.83 23.77
C SER A 3 15.39 8.26 23.25
N ALA A 4 15.26 9.26 24.12
CA ALA A 4 15.48 10.67 23.72
C ALA A 4 16.95 10.97 23.42
N VAL A 5 17.87 10.33 24.15
CA VAL A 5 19.31 10.43 23.88
C VAL A 5 19.66 9.77 22.56
N LEU A 6 19.11 8.59 22.32
CA LEU A 6 19.31 7.85 21.06
C LEU A 6 18.73 8.61 19.86
N ALA A 7 17.54 9.19 19.99
CA ALA A 7 16.94 10.02 18.95
C ALA A 7 17.87 11.16 18.55
N ARG A 8 18.41 11.91 19.54
CA ARG A 8 19.33 13.01 19.28
C ARG A 8 20.62 12.55 18.57
N ILE A 9 21.18 11.42 18.98
CA ILE A 9 22.36 10.86 18.31
C ILE A 9 22.07 10.52 16.85
N ILE A 10 20.89 9.93 16.57
CA ILE A 10 20.47 9.60 15.21
C ILE A 10 20.24 10.87 14.38
N GLU A 11 19.60 11.90 14.96
CA GLU A 11 19.42 13.21 14.31
C GLU A 11 20.77 13.82 13.90
N GLU A 12 21.73 13.84 14.81
CA GLU A 12 23.07 14.36 14.54
C GLU A 12 23.83 13.54 13.49
N MET A 13 23.69 12.21 13.51
CA MET A 13 24.38 11.32 12.56
C MET A 13 23.81 11.39 11.14
N LEU A 14 22.49 11.54 11.00
CA LEU A 14 21.80 11.45 9.72
C LEU A 14 21.34 12.80 9.17
N ASP A 15 21.58 13.90 9.91
CA ASP A 15 21.11 15.26 9.57
C ASP A 15 19.60 15.27 9.22
N THR A 16 18.78 14.61 10.05
CA THR A 16 17.35 14.48 9.85
C THR A 16 16.59 14.52 11.17
N THR A 17 15.32 14.88 11.14
CA THR A 17 14.46 14.87 12.32
C THR A 17 14.08 13.44 12.69
N VAL A 18 14.17 13.09 13.99
CA VAL A 18 13.76 11.80 14.53
C VAL A 18 12.52 11.96 15.41
N GLN A 19 11.45 11.32 15.04
CA GLN A 19 10.22 11.27 15.83
C GLN A 19 10.19 9.98 16.67
N LEU A 20 10.01 10.12 17.98
CA LEU A 20 9.77 8.98 18.86
C LEU A 20 8.31 8.57 18.76
N LEU A 21 8.09 7.33 18.40
CA LEU A 21 6.75 6.73 18.35
C LEU A 21 6.41 6.08 19.69
N ALA A 22 5.12 6.00 20.03
CA ALA A 22 4.66 5.47 21.31
C ALA A 22 4.87 3.96 21.42
N ASN A 23 4.74 3.24 20.31
CA ASN A 23 4.87 1.79 20.27
C ASN A 23 5.21 1.25 18.88
N TYR A 24 5.38 -0.07 18.81
CA TYR A 24 5.74 -0.77 17.59
C TYR A 24 4.64 -0.72 16.51
N TYR A 25 3.35 -0.69 16.89
CA TYR A 25 2.27 -0.59 15.90
C TYR A 25 2.36 0.70 15.09
N GLU A 26 2.62 1.83 15.73
CA GLU A 26 2.81 3.10 15.03
C GLU A 26 3.96 3.05 14.03
N ALA A 27 5.07 2.39 14.39
CA ALA A 27 6.20 2.22 13.48
C ALA A 27 5.89 1.30 12.30
N SER A 28 5.19 0.18 12.56
CA SER A 28 4.97 -0.87 11.55
C SER A 28 3.82 -0.56 10.62
N LEU A 29 2.77 0.11 11.11
CA LEU A 29 1.54 0.35 10.37
C LEU A 29 1.50 1.72 9.66
N THR A 30 2.52 2.55 9.82
CA THR A 30 2.61 3.84 9.12
C THR A 30 2.98 3.71 7.63
N ASN A 31 3.48 2.54 7.20
CA ASN A 31 3.80 2.29 5.79
C ASN A 31 2.52 2.07 4.98
N SER A 32 2.23 2.97 4.03
CA SER A 32 1.06 2.88 3.16
C SER A 32 1.17 1.84 2.02
N ASN A 33 2.38 1.35 1.71
CA ASN A 33 2.61 0.46 0.58
C ASN A 33 1.74 -0.80 0.59
N PRO A 34 1.48 -1.46 1.74
CA PRO A 34 0.60 -2.62 1.77
C PRO A 34 -0.79 -2.39 1.19
N LEU A 35 -1.37 -1.20 1.41
CA LEU A 35 -2.67 -0.82 0.85
C LEU A 35 -2.52 -0.21 -0.55
N LEU A 36 -1.58 0.70 -0.72
CA LEU A 36 -1.34 1.44 -1.96
C LEU A 36 -0.99 0.50 -3.13
N HIS A 37 -0.01 -0.36 -2.94
CA HIS A 37 0.44 -1.23 -4.02
C HIS A 37 -0.55 -2.34 -4.31
N THR A 38 -1.11 -2.97 -3.28
CA THR A 38 -2.00 -4.12 -3.46
C THR A 38 -3.34 -3.73 -4.07
N SER A 39 -3.91 -2.55 -3.72
CA SER A 39 -5.10 -2.01 -4.37
C SER A 39 -4.86 -1.74 -5.86
N ARG A 40 -3.68 -1.20 -6.21
CA ARG A 40 -3.31 -0.96 -7.60
C ARG A 40 -3.17 -2.25 -8.39
N LEU A 41 -2.45 -3.22 -7.87
CA LEU A 41 -2.25 -4.53 -8.51
C LEU A 41 -3.58 -5.25 -8.74
N TYR A 42 -4.45 -5.22 -7.73
CA TYR A 42 -5.79 -5.79 -7.84
C TYR A 42 -6.60 -5.10 -8.95
N SER A 43 -6.63 -3.77 -8.96
CA SER A 43 -7.38 -3.01 -9.98
C SER A 43 -6.88 -3.25 -11.41
N MET A 44 -5.60 -3.59 -11.56
CA MET A 44 -5.01 -3.88 -12.88
C MET A 44 -5.28 -5.30 -13.36
N TRP A 45 -5.31 -6.29 -12.45
CA TRP A 45 -5.19 -7.70 -12.84
C TRP A 45 -6.11 -8.67 -12.10
N HIS A 46 -7.14 -8.20 -11.40
CA HIS A 46 -8.06 -9.11 -10.70
C HIS A 46 -8.82 -10.06 -11.63
N ASP A 47 -8.99 -9.69 -12.88
CA ASP A 47 -9.63 -10.49 -13.95
C ASP A 47 -8.61 -11.16 -14.89
N TRP A 48 -7.31 -10.97 -14.65
CA TRP A 48 -6.28 -11.60 -15.47
C TRP A 48 -6.29 -13.13 -15.29
N HIS A 49 -6.18 -13.83 -16.40
CA HIS A 49 -5.98 -15.28 -16.44
C HIS A 49 -4.96 -15.66 -17.50
N GLU A 50 -4.45 -16.89 -17.43
CA GLU A 50 -3.50 -17.41 -18.41
C GLU A 50 -4.05 -17.29 -19.83
N GLY A 51 -3.23 -16.76 -20.74
CA GLY A 51 -3.60 -16.44 -22.13
C GLY A 51 -3.87 -14.98 -22.41
N ILE A 52 -4.08 -14.13 -21.38
CA ILE A 52 -4.14 -12.68 -21.57
C ILE A 52 -2.72 -12.11 -21.66
N VAL A 53 -2.42 -11.46 -22.79
CA VAL A 53 -1.15 -10.74 -23.04
C VAL A 53 -1.46 -9.27 -23.32
N TYR A 54 -0.76 -8.39 -22.65
CA TYR A 54 -0.89 -6.94 -22.83
C TYR A 54 0.11 -6.45 -23.87
N PRO A 55 -0.27 -5.57 -24.81
CA PRO A 55 0.62 -5.10 -25.87
C PRO A 55 1.71 -4.15 -25.35
N VAL A 56 1.48 -3.50 -24.20
CA VAL A 56 2.38 -2.52 -23.56
C VAL A 56 2.49 -2.78 -22.07
N GLN A 57 3.68 -2.50 -21.51
CA GLN A 57 3.88 -2.46 -20.08
C GLN A 57 3.43 -1.08 -19.56
N ASN A 58 2.36 -1.06 -18.75
CA ASN A 58 1.81 0.17 -18.19
C ASN A 58 2.75 0.79 -17.16
N GLN A 59 2.65 2.09 -16.98
CA GLN A 59 3.31 2.78 -15.87
C GLN A 59 2.46 2.59 -14.59
N PHE A 60 3.12 2.26 -13.48
CA PHE A 60 2.42 1.89 -12.25
C PHE A 60 1.58 3.04 -11.70
N TYR A 61 2.16 4.23 -11.60
CA TYR A 61 1.50 5.42 -11.05
C TYR A 61 0.94 6.37 -12.12
N SER A 62 1.63 6.56 -13.24
CA SER A 62 1.16 7.49 -14.27
C SER A 62 -0.14 7.02 -14.93
N ASP A 63 -0.38 5.70 -14.96
CA ASP A 63 -1.62 5.09 -15.46
C ASP A 63 -2.60 4.71 -14.33
N TRP A 64 -2.44 5.31 -13.14
CA TRP A 64 -3.34 5.08 -12.00
C TRP A 64 -4.78 5.46 -12.34
N THR A 65 -5.77 4.74 -11.82
CA THR A 65 -7.20 4.94 -12.15
C THR A 65 -8.02 5.36 -10.94
N ASP A 66 -9.18 5.96 -11.18
CA ASP A 66 -10.11 6.33 -10.11
C ASP A 66 -10.66 5.10 -9.39
N GLU A 67 -10.80 3.96 -10.08
CA GLU A 67 -11.17 2.68 -9.48
C GLU A 67 -10.11 2.20 -8.48
N ALA A 68 -8.82 2.30 -8.84
CA ALA A 68 -7.74 1.97 -7.93
C ALA A 68 -7.72 2.90 -6.71
N SER A 69 -7.98 4.20 -6.91
CA SER A 69 -8.09 5.18 -5.82
C SER A 69 -9.28 4.89 -4.91
N GLN A 70 -10.45 4.54 -5.48
CA GLN A 70 -11.61 4.20 -4.67
C GLN A 70 -11.37 2.94 -3.83
N LEU A 71 -10.80 1.88 -4.44
CA LEU A 71 -10.44 0.67 -3.70
C LEU A 71 -9.44 0.97 -2.57
N LEU A 72 -8.43 1.80 -2.83
CA LEU A 72 -7.47 2.23 -1.81
C LEU A 72 -8.15 2.98 -0.67
N ILE A 73 -9.07 3.90 -0.95
CA ILE A 73 -9.84 4.63 0.06
C ILE A 73 -10.70 3.68 0.90
N ASP A 74 -11.37 2.71 0.26
CA ASP A 74 -12.21 1.73 0.95
C ASP A 74 -11.37 0.82 1.86
N MET A 75 -10.20 0.37 1.39
CA MET A 75 -9.26 -0.41 2.20
C MET A 75 -8.67 0.43 3.35
N ASP A 76 -8.37 1.70 3.12
CA ASP A 76 -7.87 2.62 4.15
C ASP A 76 -8.93 2.84 5.25
N ALA A 77 -10.20 3.01 4.87
CA ALA A 77 -11.31 3.12 5.84
C ALA A 77 -11.48 1.85 6.69
N GLU A 78 -11.25 0.66 6.12
CA GLU A 78 -11.23 -0.61 6.85
C GLU A 78 -10.02 -0.70 7.80
N PHE A 79 -8.85 -0.29 7.33
CA PHE A 79 -7.63 -0.23 8.12
C PHE A 79 -7.76 0.72 9.32
N PHE A 80 -8.41 1.87 9.16
CA PHE A 80 -8.65 2.80 10.27
C PHE A 80 -9.56 2.20 11.36
N ARG A 81 -10.53 1.35 11.01
CA ARG A 81 -11.30 0.60 12.03
C ARG A 81 -10.41 -0.34 12.86
N LEU A 82 -9.36 -0.88 12.26
CA LEU A 82 -8.35 -1.65 13.00
C LEU A 82 -7.53 -0.74 13.93
N LEU A 83 -7.10 0.43 13.45
CA LEU A 83 -6.32 1.37 14.27
C LEU A 83 -7.10 1.85 15.50
N ASP A 84 -8.44 1.98 15.41
CA ASP A 84 -9.29 2.38 16.53
C ASP A 84 -9.28 1.39 17.72
N VAL A 85 -8.92 0.13 17.49
CA VAL A 85 -8.86 -0.92 18.54
C VAL A 85 -7.43 -1.25 18.96
N LEU A 86 -6.43 -0.80 18.22
CA LEU A 86 -5.02 -0.96 18.57
C LEU A 86 -4.53 0.19 19.46
N PRO A 87 -3.45 -0.02 20.25
CA PRO A 87 -2.89 1.03 21.11
C PRO A 87 -2.07 2.06 20.29
N VAL A 88 -2.69 2.60 19.25
CA VAL A 88 -2.12 3.63 18.35
C VAL A 88 -2.59 4.99 18.82
N THR A 89 -1.67 5.96 18.88
CA THR A 89 -2.02 7.34 19.23
C THR A 89 -2.93 7.93 18.13
N PRO A 90 -4.12 8.44 18.46
CA PRO A 90 -4.99 9.06 17.46
C PRO A 90 -4.28 10.14 16.65
N GLY A 91 -4.32 10.03 15.32
CA GLY A 91 -3.68 10.97 14.40
C GLY A 91 -2.18 10.76 14.17
N SER A 92 -1.54 9.74 14.77
CA SER A 92 -0.13 9.41 14.49
C SER A 92 0.06 8.81 13.09
N ILE A 93 -0.96 8.18 12.54
CA ILE A 93 -1.00 7.65 11.18
C ILE A 93 -2.06 8.47 10.41
N PRO A 94 -1.70 9.19 9.34
CA PRO A 94 -2.66 9.92 8.53
C PRO A 94 -3.47 8.96 7.64
N THR A 95 -4.70 9.35 7.28
CA THR A 95 -5.44 8.66 6.22
C THR A 95 -4.73 8.80 4.88
N VAL A 96 -5.02 7.90 3.94
CA VAL A 96 -4.45 8.02 2.59
C VAL A 96 -4.84 9.33 1.91
N LEU A 97 -6.04 9.83 2.16
CA LEU A 97 -6.50 11.12 1.63
C LEU A 97 -5.73 12.29 2.24
N ASP A 98 -5.51 12.30 3.55
CA ASP A 98 -4.72 13.35 4.22
C ASP A 98 -3.27 13.31 3.77
N TYR A 99 -2.67 12.12 3.71
CA TYR A 99 -1.27 11.93 3.32
C TYR A 99 -1.00 12.45 1.89
N TYR A 100 -1.92 12.21 0.97
CA TYR A 100 -1.81 12.67 -0.42
C TYR A 100 -2.55 14.00 -0.69
N GLU A 101 -2.96 14.74 0.34
CA GLU A 101 -3.63 16.04 0.20
C GLU A 101 -4.82 15.99 -0.78
N SER A 102 -5.66 14.98 -0.64
CA SER A 102 -6.77 14.66 -1.53
C SER A 102 -8.08 14.56 -0.75
N THR A 103 -9.21 14.65 -1.43
CA THR A 103 -10.54 14.66 -0.82
C THR A 103 -11.47 13.55 -1.34
N ASP A 104 -11.12 12.96 -2.47
CA ASP A 104 -11.88 11.92 -3.16
C ASP A 104 -10.98 11.08 -4.09
N ALA A 105 -11.54 10.05 -4.71
CA ALA A 105 -10.83 9.16 -5.62
C ALA A 105 -10.21 9.90 -6.81
N ALA A 106 -10.94 10.84 -7.40
CA ALA A 106 -10.47 11.58 -8.57
C ALA A 106 -9.30 12.52 -8.24
N SER A 107 -9.34 13.20 -7.09
CA SER A 107 -8.23 14.05 -6.63
C SER A 107 -7.03 13.21 -6.22
N LEU A 108 -7.23 12.06 -5.57
CA LEU A 108 -6.16 11.12 -5.23
C LEU A 108 -5.47 10.58 -6.48
N THR A 109 -6.23 10.19 -7.51
CA THR A 109 -5.70 9.77 -8.81
C THR A 109 -4.82 10.84 -9.44
N ARG A 110 -5.31 12.09 -9.49
CA ARG A 110 -4.53 13.23 -10.02
C ARG A 110 -3.25 13.45 -9.22
N LYS A 111 -3.33 13.39 -7.89
CA LYS A 111 -2.17 13.56 -7.00
C LYS A 111 -1.12 12.49 -7.26
N LEU A 112 -1.48 11.21 -7.24
CA LEU A 112 -0.55 10.09 -7.46
C LEU A 112 0.13 10.20 -8.84
N ARG A 113 -0.61 10.53 -9.88
CA ARG A 113 -0.07 10.74 -11.23
C ARG A 113 0.89 11.93 -11.34
N SER A 114 0.74 12.92 -10.46
CA SER A 114 1.53 14.17 -10.51
C SER A 114 2.87 14.09 -9.77
N ILE A 115 3.08 13.09 -8.91
CA ILE A 115 4.30 12.95 -8.10
C ILE A 115 5.48 12.64 -9.02
N GLU A 116 6.45 13.56 -9.05
CA GLU A 116 7.60 13.46 -9.95
C GLU A 116 8.43 12.17 -9.73
N ALA A 117 8.62 11.80 -8.47
CA ALA A 117 9.35 10.59 -8.10
C ALA A 117 8.69 9.27 -8.57
N PHE A 118 7.41 9.32 -8.93
CA PHE A 118 6.65 8.15 -9.40
C PHE A 118 6.62 8.02 -10.92
N LYS A 119 7.04 9.06 -11.64
CA LYS A 119 7.04 9.05 -13.12
C LYS A 119 8.02 8.02 -13.67
N GLY A 120 7.56 7.31 -14.68
CA GLY A 120 8.38 6.30 -15.38
C GLY A 120 8.53 4.96 -14.63
N LEU A 121 7.97 4.80 -13.43
CA LEU A 121 7.94 3.51 -12.74
C LEU A 121 6.98 2.56 -13.47
N LEU A 122 7.53 1.48 -14.00
CA LEU A 122 6.76 0.48 -14.75
C LEU A 122 6.04 -0.48 -13.80
N SER A 123 4.87 -0.94 -14.24
CA SER A 123 4.14 -2.02 -13.56
C SER A 123 4.95 -3.32 -13.56
N PRO A 124 4.81 -4.18 -12.53
CA PRO A 124 5.57 -5.41 -12.44
C PRO A 124 5.07 -6.45 -13.46
N MET A 125 5.61 -6.36 -14.66
CA MET A 125 5.30 -7.24 -15.78
C MET A 125 6.56 -7.84 -16.36
N LYS A 126 6.47 -9.04 -16.89
CA LYS A 126 7.52 -9.70 -17.65
C LYS A 126 7.17 -9.75 -19.13
N LYS A 127 8.20 -9.57 -19.96
CA LYS A 127 8.07 -9.63 -21.41
C LYS A 127 7.92 -11.08 -21.86
N VAL A 128 6.98 -11.29 -22.79
CA VAL A 128 6.75 -12.55 -23.52
C VAL A 128 6.82 -12.27 -25.03
N GLU A 129 6.67 -13.29 -25.87
CA GLU A 129 6.81 -13.15 -27.32
C GLU A 129 5.89 -12.10 -27.91
N ASP A 130 4.60 -12.09 -27.50
CA ASP A 130 3.57 -11.21 -28.05
C ASP A 130 3.27 -9.96 -27.19
N GLY A 131 4.09 -9.68 -26.15
CA GLY A 131 3.86 -8.52 -25.29
C GLY A 131 4.30 -8.71 -23.86
N PHE A 132 3.40 -8.46 -22.91
CA PHE A 132 3.70 -8.48 -21.48
C PHE A 132 2.61 -9.21 -20.69
N VAL A 133 3.01 -9.90 -19.62
CA VAL A 133 2.10 -10.53 -18.65
C VAL A 133 2.47 -10.08 -17.25
N PRO A 134 1.56 -10.12 -16.26
CA PRO A 134 1.88 -9.81 -14.87
C PRO A 134 3.04 -10.67 -14.35
N ASP A 135 3.92 -10.07 -13.56
CA ASP A 135 4.99 -10.80 -12.87
C ASP A 135 4.65 -10.98 -11.40
N PHE A 136 3.99 -12.07 -11.09
CA PHE A 136 3.60 -12.46 -9.73
C PHE A 136 4.79 -12.84 -8.83
N GLN A 137 6.00 -12.91 -9.38
CA GLN A 137 7.24 -13.11 -8.61
C GLN A 137 7.96 -11.79 -8.28
N SER A 138 7.40 -10.67 -8.69
CA SER A 138 7.95 -9.35 -8.35
C SER A 138 7.82 -9.06 -6.85
N ARG A 139 8.66 -8.14 -6.34
CA ARG A 139 8.65 -7.71 -4.93
C ARG A 139 7.29 -7.18 -4.46
N TYR A 140 6.49 -6.61 -5.34
CA TYR A 140 5.12 -6.22 -5.04
C TYR A 140 4.26 -7.39 -4.53
N PHE A 141 4.45 -8.58 -5.09
CA PHE A 141 3.74 -9.79 -4.66
C PHE A 141 4.46 -10.54 -3.54
N THR A 142 5.79 -10.63 -3.59
CA THR A 142 6.57 -11.42 -2.63
C THR A 142 6.88 -10.68 -1.33
N GLU A 143 6.65 -9.37 -1.26
CA GLU A 143 6.88 -8.56 -0.06
C GLU A 143 5.61 -7.86 0.45
N ASP A 144 4.90 -7.07 -0.39
CA ASP A 144 3.77 -6.27 0.09
C ASP A 144 2.57 -7.12 0.52
N PHE A 145 2.33 -8.27 -0.11
CA PHE A 145 1.29 -9.19 0.33
C PHE A 145 1.67 -9.94 1.61
N PRO A 146 2.76 -10.74 1.68
CA PRO A 146 3.04 -11.57 2.86
C PRO A 146 3.54 -10.78 4.08
N TYR A 147 4.28 -9.69 3.87
CA TYR A 147 4.88 -8.90 4.96
C TYR A 147 4.21 -7.54 5.18
N GLY A 148 3.16 -7.24 4.43
CA GLY A 148 2.35 -6.04 4.55
C GLY A 148 0.88 -6.36 4.76
N LEU A 149 0.14 -6.61 3.67
CA LEU A 149 -1.31 -6.82 3.70
C LEU A 149 -1.73 -8.00 4.58
N ALA A 150 -0.96 -9.11 4.57
CA ALA A 150 -1.23 -10.28 5.42
C ALA A 150 -1.15 -9.96 6.91
N ILE A 151 -0.27 -9.06 7.32
CA ILE A 151 -0.15 -8.63 8.72
C ILE A 151 -1.39 -7.83 9.11
N ILE A 152 -1.80 -6.86 8.28
CA ILE A 152 -3.02 -6.06 8.51
C ILE A 152 -4.24 -6.98 8.57
N HIS A 153 -4.41 -7.86 7.58
CA HIS A 153 -5.50 -8.82 7.51
C HIS A 153 -5.57 -9.72 8.77
N ARG A 154 -4.42 -10.27 9.20
CA ARG A 154 -4.36 -11.09 10.43
C ARG A 154 -4.76 -10.31 11.68
N LEU A 155 -4.26 -9.07 11.84
CA LEU A 155 -4.64 -8.21 12.95
C LEU A 155 -6.15 -7.92 12.95
N MET A 156 -6.74 -7.66 11.78
CA MET A 156 -8.19 -7.48 11.65
C MET A 156 -8.97 -8.73 12.12
N GLN A 157 -8.51 -9.93 11.74
CA GLN A 157 -9.11 -11.19 12.21
C GLN A 157 -8.98 -11.37 13.73
N GLU A 158 -7.80 -11.13 14.29
CA GLU A 158 -7.54 -11.22 15.73
C GLU A 158 -8.41 -10.26 16.55
N HIS A 159 -8.73 -9.10 16.02
CA HIS A 159 -9.56 -8.08 16.66
C HIS A 159 -11.03 -8.09 16.19
N HIS A 160 -11.45 -9.08 15.39
CA HIS A 160 -12.81 -9.22 14.87
C HIS A 160 -13.30 -7.99 14.07
N ILE A 161 -12.42 -7.36 13.34
CA ILE A 161 -12.73 -6.22 12.46
C ILE A 161 -13.07 -6.76 11.07
N ASP A 162 -14.27 -6.43 10.60
CA ASP A 162 -14.70 -6.76 9.24
C ASP A 162 -14.03 -5.83 8.21
N GLY A 163 -13.45 -6.43 7.17
CA GLY A 163 -12.72 -5.71 6.11
C GLY A 163 -12.88 -6.40 4.75
N PRO A 164 -14.05 -6.30 4.11
CA PRO A 164 -14.33 -7.02 2.88
C PRO A 164 -13.42 -6.66 1.71
N HIS A 165 -12.95 -5.41 1.61
CA HIS A 165 -12.04 -4.99 0.55
C HIS A 165 -10.62 -5.52 0.80
N ILE A 166 -10.11 -5.41 2.03
CA ILE A 166 -8.81 -5.97 2.42
C ILE A 166 -8.83 -7.49 2.25
N GLN A 167 -9.90 -8.17 2.71
CA GLN A 167 -10.04 -9.62 2.55
C GLN A 167 -10.01 -10.02 1.07
N LYS A 168 -10.80 -9.34 0.23
CA LYS A 168 -10.89 -9.61 -1.20
C LYS A 168 -9.54 -9.46 -1.92
N VAL A 169 -8.81 -8.38 -1.64
CA VAL A 169 -7.49 -8.13 -2.23
C VAL A 169 -6.46 -9.15 -1.72
N TYR A 170 -6.52 -9.48 -0.42
CA TYR A 170 -5.65 -10.48 0.20
C TYR A 170 -5.85 -11.87 -0.41
N ASP A 171 -7.10 -12.33 -0.54
CA ASP A 171 -7.42 -13.64 -1.12
C ASP A 171 -6.95 -13.73 -2.58
N TRP A 172 -7.17 -12.67 -3.35
CA TRP A 172 -6.70 -12.60 -4.73
C TRP A 172 -5.17 -12.70 -4.80
N GLY A 173 -4.43 -11.92 -4.02
CA GLY A 173 -2.96 -11.93 -4.03
C GLY A 173 -2.38 -13.29 -3.65
N ASN A 174 -2.98 -13.97 -2.67
CA ASN A 174 -2.56 -15.31 -2.24
C ASN A 174 -2.85 -16.42 -3.27
N SER A 175 -3.71 -16.18 -4.25
CA SER A 175 -3.97 -17.18 -5.30
C SER A 175 -2.78 -17.39 -6.24
N PHE A 176 -1.75 -16.54 -6.16
CA PHE A 176 -0.52 -16.61 -6.98
C PHE A 176 0.74 -17.02 -6.19
N SER A 177 0.59 -17.37 -4.91
CA SER A 177 1.69 -17.72 -3.98
C SER A 177 2.04 -19.20 -4.04
#